data_5f9d630abe4ed2eae656fe90c112b6c3
#
_entry.id   5f9d630abe4ed2eae656fe90c112b6c3
#
_cell.length_a   1.000
_cell.length_b   1.000
_cell.length_c   1.000
_cell.angle_alpha   90.00
_cell.angle_beta   90.00
_cell.angle_gamma   90.00
#
_symmetry.space_group_name_H-M   'P 1'
#
loop_
_entity.id
_entity.type
_entity.pdbx_description
1 polymer ?
#
loop_
_entity_poly.entity_id
_entity_poly.type
_entity_poly.pdbx_seq_one_letter_code
_entity_poly.pdbx_strand_id
1 'polypeptide(L)' 'HGLADLLMEEVIDYAQKHKMLISLETHNPENVPIYEHFGFKTYGIVEKHHFGLKQYCMIREATV' A
#
# COMPACT_ATOMS: atom_id res chain seq x y z
N HIS A 1 8.14 -11.79 -0.26
CA HIS A 1 8.65 -12.62 -1.34
C HIS A 1 7.64 -13.64 -1.80
N GLY A 2 7.83 -14.14 -3.01
CA GLY A 2 7.08 -15.25 -3.53
C GLY A 2 5.63 -14.93 -3.80
N LEU A 3 4.74 -15.70 -3.20
CA LEU A 3 3.31 -15.60 -3.49
C LEU A 3 2.73 -14.24 -3.16
N ALA A 4 3.20 -13.62 -2.08
CA ALA A 4 2.69 -12.31 -1.69
C ALA A 4 3.02 -11.27 -2.75
N ASP A 5 4.23 -11.31 -3.31
CA ASP A 5 4.65 -10.38 -4.34
C ASP A 5 3.87 -10.60 -5.62
N LEU A 6 3.64 -11.86 -5.98
CA LEU A 6 2.84 -12.19 -7.17
C LEU A 6 1.42 -11.68 -7.03
N LEU A 7 0.83 -11.87 -5.85
CA LEU A 7 -0.53 -11.40 -5.62
C LEU A 7 -0.62 -9.87 -5.70
N MET A 8 0.38 -9.18 -5.20
CA MET A 8 0.41 -7.72 -5.29
C MET A 8 0.49 -7.25 -6.74
N GLU A 9 1.34 -7.87 -7.54
CA GLU A 9 1.46 -7.52 -8.95
C GLU A 9 0.15 -7.77 -9.70
N GLU A 10 -0.51 -8.89 -9.42
CA GLU A 10 -1.79 -9.20 -10.04
C GLU A 10 -2.87 -8.18 -9.68
N VAL A 11 -2.92 -7.79 -8.40
CA VAL A 11 -3.88 -6.78 -7.95
C VAL A 11 -3.61 -5.44 -8.63
N ILE A 12 -2.35 -5.05 -8.72
CA ILE A 12 -1.97 -3.80 -9.37
C ILE A 12 -2.34 -3.82 -10.85
N ASP A 13 -2.04 -4.92 -11.54
CA ASP A 13 -2.37 -5.06 -12.95
C ASP A 13 -3.87 -4.96 -13.18
N TYR A 14 -4.64 -5.64 -12.34
CA TYR A 14 -6.10 -5.61 -12.43
C TYR A 14 -6.62 -4.18 -12.20
N ALA A 15 -6.14 -3.54 -11.15
CA ALA A 15 -6.56 -2.18 -10.83
C ALA A 15 -6.18 -1.19 -11.92
N GLN A 16 -4.98 -1.33 -12.47
CA GLN A 16 -4.51 -0.46 -13.56
C GLN A 16 -5.37 -0.64 -14.81
N LYS A 17 -5.67 -1.87 -15.14
CA LYS A 17 -6.49 -2.19 -16.31
C LYS A 17 -7.89 -1.62 -16.19
N HIS A 18 -8.45 -1.64 -14.99
CA HIS A 18 -9.81 -1.16 -14.73
C HIS A 18 -9.83 0.26 -14.18
N LYS A 19 -8.69 0.92 -14.13
CA LYS A 19 -8.54 2.29 -13.64
C LYS A 19 -9.09 2.46 -12.22
N MET A 20 -8.76 1.49 -11.37
CA MET A 20 -9.21 1.47 -9.99
C MET A 20 -8.10 1.94 -9.06
N LEU A 21 -8.52 2.55 -7.97
CA LEU A 21 -7.64 2.99 -6.92
C LEU A 21 -7.48 1.85 -5.92
N ILE A 22 -6.26 1.66 -5.40
CA ILE A 22 -5.99 0.68 -4.35
C ILE A 22 -5.57 1.44 -3.10
N SER A 23 -6.18 1.09 -1.96
CA SER A 23 -5.74 1.61 -0.68
C SER A 23 -5.33 0.47 0.23
N LEU A 24 -4.34 0.71 1.06
CA LEU A 24 -3.90 -0.26 2.04
C LEU A 24 -3.39 0.44 3.29
N GLU A 25 -3.26 -0.33 4.35
CA GLU A 25 -2.74 0.16 5.61
C GLU A 25 -1.70 -0.83 6.12
N THR A 26 -0.64 -0.32 6.70
CA THR A 26 0.38 -1.18 7.30
C THR A 26 0.85 -0.57 8.61
N HIS A 27 1.13 -1.42 9.58
CA HIS A 27 1.69 -1.00 10.87
C HIS A 27 3.20 -1.06 10.86
N ASN A 28 3.79 -1.70 9.86
CA ASN A 28 5.22 -1.90 9.82
C ASN A 28 5.87 -0.87 8.89
N PRO A 29 6.68 0.05 9.45
CA PRO A 29 7.32 1.07 8.62
C PRO A 29 8.28 0.50 7.58
N GLU A 30 8.77 -0.72 7.77
CA GLU A 30 9.64 -1.38 6.82
C GLU A 30 8.92 -1.72 5.51
N ASN A 31 7.59 -1.84 5.57
CA ASN A 31 6.80 -2.12 4.38
C ASN A 31 6.55 -0.88 3.53
N VAL A 32 6.70 0.31 4.09
CA VAL A 32 6.43 1.55 3.37
C VAL A 32 7.28 1.68 2.10
N PRO A 33 8.62 1.51 2.15
CA PRO A 33 9.42 1.58 0.93
C PRO A 33 9.04 0.51 -0.10
N ILE A 34 8.63 -0.66 0.38
CA ILE A 34 8.23 -1.76 -0.51
C ILE A 34 6.99 -1.35 -1.31
N TYR A 35 5.99 -0.81 -0.64
CA TYR A 35 4.77 -0.36 -1.31
C TYR A 35 5.03 0.86 -2.19
N GLU A 36 5.93 1.75 -1.77
CA GLU A 36 6.31 2.87 -2.61
C GLU A 36 6.91 2.41 -3.94
N HIS A 37 7.66 1.31 -3.89
CA HIS A 37 8.21 0.70 -5.09
C HIS A 37 7.11 0.26 -6.05
N PHE A 38 5.97 -0.14 -5.53
CA PHE A 38 4.81 -0.52 -6.34
C PHE A 38 3.94 0.67 -6.74
N GLY A 39 4.34 1.88 -6.42
CA GLY A 39 3.63 3.08 -6.81
C GLY A 39 2.65 3.62 -5.78
N PHE A 40 2.68 3.10 -4.58
CA PHE A 40 1.85 3.60 -3.50
C PHE A 40 2.46 4.85 -2.89
N LYS A 41 1.60 5.72 -2.37
CA LYS A 41 2.02 6.91 -1.63
C LYS A 41 1.36 6.91 -0.28
N THR A 42 2.10 7.34 0.74
CA THR A 42 1.53 7.51 2.07
C THR A 42 0.73 8.81 2.08
N TYR A 43 -0.56 8.72 2.41
CA TYR A 43 -1.41 9.89 2.49
C TYR A 43 -1.80 10.24 3.93
N GLY A 44 -1.50 9.38 4.87
CA GLY A 44 -1.79 9.64 6.26
C GLY A 44 -1.10 8.67 7.18
N ILE A 45 -0.85 9.12 8.39
CA ILE A 45 -0.29 8.28 9.44
C ILE A 45 -1.19 8.43 10.66
N VAL A 46 -1.72 7.31 11.13
CA VAL A 46 -2.56 7.29 12.32
C VAL A 46 -1.75 6.75 13.48
N GLU A 47 -1.70 7.49 14.57
CA GLU A 47 -1.02 7.06 15.78
C GLU A 47 -2.05 6.64 16.82
N LYS A 48 -1.85 5.45 17.37
CA LYS A 48 -2.71 4.95 18.43
C LYS A 48 -1.92 4.97 19.72
N HIS A 49 -2.10 6.03 20.49
CA HIS A 49 -1.29 6.31 21.67
C HIS A 49 -1.35 5.20 22.72
N HIS A 50 -2.49 4.55 22.86
CA HIS A 50 -2.65 3.50 23.87
C HIS A 50 -1.73 2.31 23.64
N PHE A 51 -1.35 2.08 22.39
CA PHE A 51 -0.55 0.92 22.03
C PHE A 51 0.81 1.30 21.46
N GLY A 52 1.08 2.59 21.32
CA GLY A 52 2.33 3.04 20.71
C GLY A 52 2.47 2.62 19.27
N LEU A 53 1.36 2.37 18.60
CA LEU A 53 1.37 1.89 17.22
C LEU A 53 1.11 3.03 16.25
N LYS A 54 1.79 2.96 15.12
CA LYS A 54 1.51 3.84 13.98
C LYS A 54 0.95 2.99 12.85
N GLN A 55 0.01 3.58 12.13
CA GLN A 55 -0.60 2.95 10.99
C GLN A 55 -0.38 3.84 9.78
N TYR A 56 0.30 3.32 8.79
CA TYR A 56 0.63 4.05 7.57
C TYR A 56 -0.45 3.74 6.54
N CYS A 57 -1.16 4.78 6.13
CA CYS A 57 -2.24 4.64 5.16
C CYS A 57 -1.69 5.01 3.79
N MET A 58 -1.73 4.08 2.87
CA MET A 58 -1.13 4.26 1.55
C MET A 58 -2.15 4.05 0.45
N ILE A 59 -1.92 4.72 -0.67
CA ILE A 59 -2.84 4.70 -1.79
C ILE A 59 -2.04 4.62 -3.10
N ARG A 60 -2.59 3.90 -4.06
CA ARG A 60 -2.06 3.85 -5.40
C ARG A 60 -3.17 4.15 -6.39
N GLU A 61 -3.00 5.22 -7.13
CA GLU A 61 -3.95 5.59 -8.17
C GLU A 61 -3.54 4.95 -9.48
N ALA A 62 -4.53 4.60 -10.29
CA ALA A 62 -4.25 4.10 -11.63
C ALA A 62 -3.66 5.22 -12.48
N THR A 63 -2.63 4.91 -13.25
CA THR A 63 -2.09 5.86 -14.21
C THR A 63 -2.98 5.86 -15.45
N VAL A 64 -3.15 7.03 -15.98
CA VAL A 64 -4.01 7.22 -17.16
C VAL A 64 -3.22 6.96 -18.44
#